data_6c92575c227a87a556fd3515d25b62aa
#
_entry.id   6c92575c227a87a556fd3515d25b62aa
#
_cell.length_a   1.000
_cell.length_b   1.000
_cell.length_c   1.000
_cell.angle_alpha   90.00
_cell.angle_beta   90.00
_cell.angle_gamma   90.00
#
_symmetry.space_group_name_H-M   'P 1'
#
loop_
_entity.id
_entity.type
_entity.pdbx_description
1 polymer ?
#
loop_
_entity_poly.entity_id
_entity_poly.type
_entity_poly.pdbx_seq_one_letter_code
_entity_poly.pdbx_strand_id
1 'polypeptide(L)'
;MELNGASAIVTGGASGIGEACVRLLAKRGAKVVIADIQEEKGQALAKEVGGAYCKVDVTNTQDIINAAEMAKSMGPIRALVNSAGIGWAQRTVGKDGSYESAANLDAFKKVVAINLVGTF
;
A
#
# COMPACT_ATOMS: atom_id res chain seq x y z
N MET A 1 18.05 3.89 13.77
CA MET A 1 17.92 4.50 12.43
C MET A 1 17.39 5.91 12.57
N GLU A 2 18.09 6.87 11.98
CA GLU A 2 17.66 8.27 11.98
C GLU A 2 16.61 8.50 10.89
N LEU A 3 15.44 8.99 11.28
CA LEU A 3 14.31 9.26 10.37
C LEU A 3 14.13 10.75 10.06
N ASN A 4 14.69 11.63 10.90
CA ASN A 4 14.56 13.06 10.68
C ASN A 4 15.25 13.49 9.37
N GLY A 5 14.49 14.06 8.45
CA GLY A 5 14.96 14.43 7.12
C GLY A 5 15.07 13.29 6.11
N ALA A 6 14.84 12.05 6.53
CA ALA A 6 14.76 10.90 5.62
C ALA A 6 13.38 10.82 4.96
N SER A 7 13.29 10.07 3.87
CA SER A 7 12.01 9.71 3.27
C SER A 7 11.61 8.27 3.56
N ALA A 8 10.31 8.01 3.50
CA ALA A 8 9.71 6.70 3.67
C ALA A 8 8.57 6.50 2.67
N ILE A 9 8.32 5.27 2.29
CA ILE A 9 7.18 4.88 1.43
C ILE A 9 6.29 3.94 2.23
N VAL A 10 4.98 4.17 2.18
CA VAL A 10 3.99 3.28 2.78
C VAL A 10 2.97 2.89 1.73
N THR A 11 2.99 1.63 1.29
CA THR A 11 1.95 1.11 0.40
C THR A 11 0.69 0.81 1.20
N GLY A 12 -0.50 1.06 0.63
CA GLY A 12 -1.73 0.99 1.40
C GLY A 12 -1.80 2.04 2.52
N GLY A 13 -1.10 3.15 2.35
CA GLY A 13 -0.90 4.17 3.38
C GLY A 13 -2.10 5.06 3.67
N ALA A 14 -3.15 5.00 2.86
CA ALA A 14 -4.31 5.90 3.01
C ALA A 14 -5.32 5.43 4.06
N SER A 15 -5.19 4.23 4.58
CA SER A 15 -6.16 3.68 5.55
C SER A 15 -5.55 2.63 6.48
N GLY A 16 -6.24 2.34 7.57
CA GLY A 16 -5.94 1.24 8.49
C GLY A 16 -4.52 1.29 9.07
N ILE A 17 -3.84 0.14 9.02
CA ILE A 17 -2.48 -0.02 9.54
C ILE A 17 -1.49 0.86 8.79
N GLY A 18 -1.64 0.97 7.45
CA GLY A 18 -0.79 1.83 6.63
C GLY A 18 -0.87 3.30 7.06
N GLU A 19 -2.07 3.82 7.27
CA GLU A 19 -2.28 5.18 7.78
C GLU A 19 -1.61 5.41 9.14
N ALA A 20 -1.75 4.47 10.06
CA ALA A 20 -1.10 4.55 11.37
C ALA A 20 0.42 4.61 11.24
N CYS A 21 1.00 3.81 10.32
CA CYS A 21 2.42 3.86 10.00
C CYS A 21 2.85 5.22 9.43
N VAL A 22 2.06 5.77 8.50
CA VAL A 22 2.30 7.12 7.92
C VAL A 22 2.39 8.16 9.01
N ARG A 23 1.40 8.20 9.90
CA ARG A 23 1.35 9.16 11.01
C ARG A 23 2.55 9.02 11.95
N LEU A 24 2.91 7.80 12.29
CA LEU A 24 4.04 7.53 13.18
C LEU A 24 5.38 7.94 12.55
N LEU A 25 5.61 7.60 11.29
CA LEU A 25 6.82 7.96 10.56
C LEU A 25 6.95 9.49 10.42
N ALA A 26 5.86 10.16 10.05
CA ALA A 26 5.83 11.63 9.96
C ALA A 26 6.11 12.29 11.32
N LYS A 27 5.52 11.78 12.40
CA LYS A 27 5.77 12.27 13.76
C LYS A 27 7.25 12.14 14.16
N ARG A 28 7.96 11.16 13.60
CA ARG A 28 9.40 10.94 13.84
C ARG A 28 10.28 11.73 12.86
N GLY A 29 9.72 12.63 12.07
CA GLY A 29 10.45 13.54 11.20
C GLY A 29 10.73 13.00 9.79
N ALA A 30 10.21 11.83 9.43
CA ALA A 30 10.30 11.33 8.06
C ALA A 30 9.34 12.07 7.12
N LYS A 31 9.78 12.27 5.89
CA LYS A 31 8.92 12.71 4.79
C LYS A 31 8.30 11.47 4.14
N VAL A 32 6.99 11.32 4.26
CA VAL A 32 6.32 10.07 3.88
C VAL A 32 5.62 10.20 2.53
N VAL A 33 5.88 9.28 1.62
CA VAL A 33 5.09 9.06 0.41
C VAL A 33 3.99 8.03 0.73
N ILE A 34 2.76 8.48 0.62
CA ILE A 34 1.56 7.66 0.79
C ILE A 34 1.22 7.05 -0.56
N ALA A 35 1.54 5.78 -0.73
CA ALA A 35 1.33 5.03 -1.96
C ALA A 35 0.02 4.22 -1.85
N ASP A 36 -1.05 4.68 -2.47
CA ASP A 36 -2.38 4.08 -2.35
C ASP A 36 -3.21 4.34 -3.60
N ILE A 37 -4.17 3.47 -3.90
CA ILE A 37 -5.15 3.68 -4.96
C ILE A 37 -6.25 4.67 -4.55
N GLN A 38 -6.46 4.88 -3.26
CA GLN A 38 -7.48 5.77 -2.69
C GLN A 38 -7.01 7.23 -2.72
N GLU A 39 -7.24 7.89 -3.85
CA GLU A 39 -6.71 9.22 -4.12
C GLU A 39 -7.18 10.28 -3.12
N GLU A 40 -8.48 10.37 -2.87
CA GLU A 40 -9.06 11.38 -1.98
C GLU A 40 -8.51 11.26 -0.55
N LYS A 41 -8.53 10.05 0.01
CA LYS A 41 -7.99 9.78 1.36
C LYS A 41 -6.48 10.00 1.43
N GLY A 42 -5.76 9.54 0.41
CA GLY A 42 -4.31 9.69 0.35
C GLY A 42 -3.86 11.14 0.30
N GLN A 43 -4.53 11.97 -0.52
CA GLN A 43 -4.23 13.39 -0.62
C GLN A 43 -4.57 14.14 0.67
N ALA A 44 -5.70 13.84 1.30
CA ALA A 44 -6.10 14.45 2.57
C ALA A 44 -5.08 14.14 3.67
N LEU A 45 -4.64 12.87 3.78
CA LEU A 45 -3.65 12.46 4.76
C LEU A 45 -2.28 13.09 4.48
N ALA A 46 -1.86 13.18 3.21
CA ALA A 46 -0.61 13.82 2.83
C ALA A 46 -0.57 15.29 3.28
N LYS A 47 -1.64 16.02 3.09
CA LYS A 47 -1.79 17.40 3.59
C LYS A 47 -1.66 17.48 5.12
N GLU A 48 -2.32 16.58 5.81
CA GLU A 48 -2.38 16.57 7.27
C GLU A 48 -1.01 16.28 7.90
N VAL A 49 -0.23 15.37 7.32
CA VAL A 49 1.08 14.96 7.87
C VAL A 49 2.27 15.67 7.23
N GLY A 50 2.04 16.55 6.25
CA GLY A 50 3.12 17.21 5.52
C GLY A 50 3.93 16.27 4.63
N GLY A 51 3.31 15.20 4.17
CA GLY A 51 3.89 14.22 3.23
C GLY A 51 3.47 14.45 1.79
N ALA A 52 3.61 13.43 0.97
CA ALA A 52 3.18 13.43 -0.42
C ALA A 52 2.31 12.21 -0.73
N TYR A 53 1.38 12.35 -1.65
CA TYR A 53 0.56 11.26 -2.17
C TYR A 53 1.03 10.84 -3.55
N CYS A 54 1.09 9.55 -3.79
CA CYS A 54 1.32 8.94 -5.09
C CYS A 54 0.27 7.86 -5.33
N LYS A 55 -0.48 7.97 -6.44
CA LYS A 55 -1.43 6.92 -6.82
C LYS A 55 -0.68 5.69 -7.25
N VAL A 56 -0.84 4.61 -6.52
CA VAL A 56 -0.09 3.37 -6.73
C VAL A 56 -1.03 2.17 -6.69
N ASP A 57 -1.05 1.43 -7.79
CA ASP A 57 -1.44 0.02 -7.81
C ASP A 57 -0.15 -0.79 -7.63
N VAL A 58 -0.04 -1.54 -6.54
CA VAL A 58 1.17 -2.32 -6.22
C VAL A 58 1.47 -3.42 -7.24
N THR A 59 0.52 -3.77 -8.09
CA THR A 59 0.71 -4.72 -9.20
C THR A 59 1.29 -4.05 -10.46
N ASN A 60 1.45 -2.73 -10.46
CA ASN A 60 1.96 -1.96 -11.58
C ASN A 60 3.38 -1.46 -11.28
N THR A 61 4.35 -1.98 -12.02
CA THR A 61 5.77 -1.63 -11.83
C THR A 61 6.05 -0.15 -11.99
N GLN A 62 5.41 0.52 -12.97
CA GLN A 62 5.65 1.95 -13.18
C GLN A 62 5.15 2.80 -12.02
N ASP A 63 4.04 2.42 -11.40
CA ASP A 63 3.52 3.12 -10.22
C ASP A 63 4.50 3.03 -9.04
N ILE A 64 5.12 1.87 -8.85
CA ILE A 64 6.15 1.68 -7.81
C ILE A 64 7.38 2.55 -8.10
N ILE A 65 7.83 2.60 -9.35
CA ILE A 65 8.94 3.46 -9.75
C ILE A 65 8.61 4.92 -9.47
N ASN A 66 7.41 5.36 -9.81
CA ASN A 66 6.96 6.73 -9.56
C ASN A 66 6.98 7.09 -8.06
N ALA A 67 6.51 6.18 -7.20
CA ALA A 67 6.56 6.37 -5.75
C ALA A 67 8.01 6.45 -5.24
N ALA A 68 8.89 5.59 -5.74
CA ALA A 68 10.30 5.57 -5.36
C ALA A 68 11.02 6.88 -5.78
N GLU A 69 10.79 7.36 -7.01
CA GLU A 69 11.37 8.61 -7.47
C GLU A 69 10.84 9.82 -6.67
N MET A 70 9.54 9.83 -6.34
CA MET A 70 8.96 10.85 -5.47
C MET A 70 9.64 10.84 -4.09
N ALA A 71 9.79 9.68 -3.46
CA ALA A 71 10.45 9.56 -2.16
C ALA A 71 11.92 10.01 -2.22
N LYS A 72 12.64 9.61 -3.26
CA LYS A 72 14.03 9.99 -3.49
C LYS A 72 14.20 11.51 -3.59
N SER A 73 13.27 12.20 -4.23
CA SER A 73 13.28 13.66 -4.33
C SER A 73 13.08 14.38 -2.98
N MET A 74 12.49 13.70 -2.00
CA MET A 74 12.19 14.26 -0.68
C MET A 74 13.30 14.03 0.35
N GLY A 75 14.20 13.10 0.09
CA GLY A 75 15.32 12.76 0.99
C GLY A 75 15.80 11.33 0.80
N PRO A 76 16.84 10.91 1.53
CA PRO A 76 17.31 9.52 1.45
C PRO A 76 16.22 8.57 1.94
N ILE A 77 15.88 7.57 1.11
CA ILE A 77 14.87 6.57 1.47
C ILE A 77 15.45 5.66 2.55
N ARG A 78 14.81 5.61 3.72
CA ARG A 78 15.25 4.81 4.87
C ARG A 78 14.24 3.76 5.30
N ALA A 79 12.98 3.88 4.89
CA ALA A 79 11.95 2.93 5.29
C ALA A 79 10.97 2.66 4.13
N LEU A 80 10.56 1.41 4.04
CA LEU A 80 9.44 0.97 3.22
C LEU A 80 8.53 0.12 4.10
N VAL A 81 7.24 0.47 4.11
CA VAL A 81 6.21 -0.33 4.78
C VAL A 81 5.25 -0.87 3.73
N ASN A 82 5.24 -2.18 3.57
CA ASN A 82 4.30 -2.88 2.70
C ASN A 82 3.03 -3.19 3.50
N SER A 83 2.01 -2.35 3.36
CA SER A 83 0.70 -2.50 4.01
C SER A 83 -0.46 -2.63 3.02
N ALA A 84 -0.20 -2.51 1.72
CA ALA A 84 -1.22 -2.73 0.71
C ALA A 84 -1.64 -4.20 0.69
N GLY A 85 -2.94 -4.43 0.71
CA GLY A 85 -3.49 -5.78 0.66
C GLY A 85 -5.02 -5.76 0.66
N ILE A 86 -5.61 -6.86 0.24
CA ILE A 86 -7.05 -7.09 0.27
C ILE A 86 -7.36 -8.39 1.00
N GLY A 87 -8.50 -8.42 1.68
CA GLY A 87 -9.04 -9.64 2.30
C GLY A 87 -10.03 -10.33 1.38
N TRP A 88 -9.94 -11.65 1.30
CA TRP A 88 -10.91 -12.50 0.63
C TRP A 88 -10.87 -13.90 1.23
N ALA A 89 -12.03 -14.45 1.48
CA ALA A 89 -12.16 -15.80 1.98
C ALA A 89 -13.37 -16.49 1.35
N GLN A 90 -13.14 -17.64 0.79
CA GLN A 90 -14.17 -18.50 0.21
C GLN A 90 -13.75 -19.95 0.39
N ARG A 91 -14.70 -20.85 0.65
CA ARG A 91 -14.42 -22.28 0.66
C ARG A 91 -14.06 -22.72 -0.75
N THR A 92 -13.12 -23.66 -0.89
CA THR A 92 -12.75 -24.22 -2.19
C THR A 92 -13.96 -24.83 -2.88
N VAL A 93 -14.81 -25.52 -2.12
CA VAL A 93 -16.10 -26.04 -2.56
C VAL A 93 -17.18 -25.68 -1.55
N GLY A 94 -18.33 -25.23 -2.00
CA GLY A 94 -19.46 -24.91 -1.14
C GLY A 94 -20.10 -26.15 -0.50
N LYS A 95 -21.06 -25.91 0.41
CA LYS A 95 -21.71 -26.98 1.18
C LYS A 95 -22.46 -28.01 0.31
N ASP A 96 -22.97 -27.59 -0.84
CA ASP A 96 -23.72 -28.42 -1.78
C ASP A 96 -22.83 -29.28 -2.68
N GLY A 97 -21.52 -29.03 -2.68
CA GLY A 97 -20.56 -29.78 -3.50
C GLY A 97 -20.68 -29.54 -5.01
N SER A 98 -21.50 -28.58 -5.44
CA SER A 98 -21.67 -28.25 -6.85
C SER A 98 -20.47 -27.47 -7.42
N TYR A 99 -20.27 -27.53 -8.74
CA TYR A 99 -19.23 -26.73 -9.41
C TYR A 99 -19.51 -25.24 -9.32
N GLU A 100 -20.78 -24.84 -9.30
CA GLU A 100 -21.22 -23.45 -9.15
C GLU A 100 -20.83 -22.86 -7.78
N SER A 101 -20.68 -23.73 -6.77
CA SER A 101 -20.27 -23.33 -5.42
C SER A 101 -18.75 -23.29 -5.23
N ALA A 102 -17.97 -23.63 -6.26
CA ALA A 102 -16.52 -23.57 -6.20
C ALA A 102 -15.99 -22.15 -6.00
N ALA A 103 -14.85 -22.04 -5.34
CA ALA A 103 -14.19 -20.75 -5.13
C ALA A 103 -13.87 -20.08 -6.47
N ASN A 104 -14.07 -18.76 -6.50
CA ASN A 104 -13.79 -17.94 -7.68
C ASN A 104 -12.29 -17.82 -7.90
N LEU A 105 -11.79 -18.40 -9.00
CA LEU A 105 -10.36 -18.40 -9.33
C LEU A 105 -9.83 -16.99 -9.58
N ASP A 106 -10.61 -16.11 -10.22
CA ASP A 106 -10.16 -14.76 -10.52
C ASP A 106 -10.02 -13.92 -9.24
N ALA A 107 -10.93 -14.11 -8.27
CA ALA A 107 -10.82 -13.50 -6.96
C ALA A 107 -9.54 -13.98 -6.23
N PHE A 108 -9.24 -15.27 -6.26
CA PHE A 108 -8.00 -15.83 -5.71
C PHE A 108 -6.75 -15.24 -6.38
N LYS A 109 -6.71 -15.21 -7.72
CA LYS A 109 -5.62 -14.62 -8.49
C LYS A 109 -5.39 -13.14 -8.11
N LYS A 110 -6.48 -12.39 -7.94
CA LYS A 110 -6.40 -10.97 -7.54
C LYS A 110 -5.77 -10.79 -6.16
N VAL A 111 -6.17 -11.62 -5.20
CA VAL A 111 -5.58 -11.60 -3.85
C VAL A 111 -4.08 -11.90 -3.89
N VAL A 112 -3.69 -12.95 -4.62
CA VAL A 112 -2.28 -13.32 -4.79
C VAL A 112 -1.49 -12.20 -5.48
N ALA A 113 -2.04 -11.62 -6.54
CA ALA A 113 -1.39 -10.53 -7.27
C ALA A 113 -1.13 -9.33 -6.36
N ILE A 114 -2.10 -8.91 -5.56
CA ILE A 114 -1.94 -7.74 -4.68
C ILE A 114 -1.11 -8.08 -3.45
N ASN A 115 -1.45 -9.16 -2.72
CA ASN A 115 -0.87 -9.41 -1.40
C ASN A 115 0.51 -10.07 -1.46
N LEU A 116 0.78 -10.88 -2.47
CA LEU A 116 2.05 -11.57 -2.63
C LEU A 116 2.94 -10.86 -3.66
N VAL A 117 2.49 -10.79 -4.90
CA VAL A 117 3.28 -10.19 -5.99
C VAL A 117 3.47 -8.70 -5.78
N GLY A 118 2.43 -7.99 -5.35
CA GLY A 118 2.49 -6.56 -5.07
C GLY A 118 3.45 -6.17 -3.94
N THR A 119 3.68 -7.07 -3.00
CA THR A 119 4.67 -6.85 -1.93
C THR A 119 6.11 -7.00 -2.43
N PHE A 120 6.33 -7.82 -3.44
CA PHE A 120 7.64 -8.04 -4.05
C PHE A 120 8.16 -6.78 -4.76
#